data_ae87c82ead64a55b6d7b5e162070c5f5
#
_entry.id   ae87c82ead64a55b6d7b5e162070c5f5
#
_cell.length_a   1.000
_cell.length_b   1.000
_cell.length_c   1.000
_cell.angle_alpha   90.00
_cell.angle_beta   90.00
_cell.angle_gamma   90.00
#
_symmetry.space_group_name_H-M   'P 1'
#
loop_
_entity.id
_entity.type
_entity.pdbx_description
1 polymer ?
#
loop_
_entity_poly.entity_id
_entity_poly.type
_entity_poly.pdbx_seq_one_letter_code
_entity_poly.pdbx_strand_id
1 'polypeptide(L)'
;MTKAAVLFGSIGTVVESSDIQRRAYNQALQESGSTCSWDRETYTELLSQSGGKERLSMLASATGAPLSDAEIATIHTRKTQLAGEALLIARPSPRPGVAELIAYCKSHKIKVAFVTTTYRANLDAIFAAVDELSPDDFDYVGTRDDVEHGKPAPDAFVAALGNLGVAAGHALAIEDTAVSVMSAKRAGLKVVATPGELSVGQDLWQADLVLDNIGDSSGAIDPRILALLA
;
A
#
# COMPACT_ATOMS: atom_id res chain seq x y z
N MET A 1 -26.22 -11.65 10.77
CA MET A 1 -25.38 -11.57 9.55
C MET A 1 -23.96 -11.35 10.02
N THR A 2 -23.05 -12.22 9.63
CA THR A 2 -21.61 -12.07 9.91
C THR A 2 -21.13 -10.84 9.15
N LYS A 3 -20.48 -9.90 9.86
CA LYS A 3 -19.91 -8.72 9.21
C LYS A 3 -18.74 -9.19 8.34
N ALA A 4 -18.70 -8.79 7.07
CA ALA A 4 -17.59 -9.03 6.15
C ALA A 4 -16.84 -7.72 5.90
N ALA A 5 -15.56 -7.82 5.52
CA ALA A 5 -14.75 -6.66 5.19
C ALA A 5 -13.76 -6.92 4.05
N VAL A 6 -13.43 -5.85 3.29
CA VAL A 6 -12.31 -5.81 2.36
C VAL A 6 -11.31 -4.75 2.85
N LEU A 7 -10.06 -5.14 2.97
CA LEU A 7 -8.97 -4.30 3.46
C LEU A 7 -7.96 -4.08 2.33
N PHE A 8 -7.81 -2.86 1.87
CA PHE A 8 -6.92 -2.49 0.76
C PHE A 8 -5.58 -1.96 1.26
N GLY A 9 -4.49 -2.41 0.65
CA GLY A 9 -3.22 -1.69 0.66
C GLY A 9 -3.32 -0.35 -0.07
N SER A 10 -2.22 0.37 -0.20
CA SER A 10 -2.22 1.70 -0.80
C SER A 10 -1.49 1.77 -2.14
N ILE A 11 -0.19 2.07 -2.09
CA ILE A 11 0.70 2.23 -3.25
C ILE A 11 0.88 0.87 -3.90
N GLY A 12 0.66 0.79 -5.21
CA GLY A 12 0.72 -0.47 -5.95
C GLY A 12 -0.55 -1.32 -5.85
N THR A 13 -1.41 -1.09 -4.84
CA THR A 13 -2.68 -1.81 -4.65
C THR A 13 -3.86 -1.00 -5.15
N VAL A 14 -4.16 0.13 -4.51
CA VAL A 14 -5.30 0.99 -4.87
C VAL A 14 -4.94 1.91 -6.01
N VAL A 15 -3.75 2.50 -5.97
CA VAL A 15 -3.22 3.38 -7.00
C VAL A 15 -1.78 3.01 -7.34
N GLU A 16 -1.46 2.94 -8.65
CA GLU A 16 -0.08 2.71 -9.05
C GLU A 16 0.69 4.02 -9.03
N SER A 17 1.56 4.15 -8.05
CA SER A 17 2.40 5.33 -7.86
C SER A 17 3.84 4.98 -7.46
N SER A 18 4.23 3.72 -7.56
CA SER A 18 5.51 3.21 -7.10
C SER A 18 6.70 3.93 -7.74
N ASP A 19 6.65 4.22 -9.05
CA ASP A 19 7.72 4.94 -9.74
C ASP A 19 7.75 6.42 -9.36
N ILE A 20 6.60 7.05 -9.09
CA ILE A 20 6.53 8.41 -8.53
C ILE A 20 7.24 8.45 -7.18
N GLN A 21 6.98 7.49 -6.30
CA GLN A 21 7.64 7.38 -5.02
C GLN A 21 9.16 7.20 -5.16
N ARG A 22 9.60 6.33 -6.08
CA ARG A 22 11.02 6.09 -6.36
C ARG A 22 11.74 7.36 -6.82
N ARG A 23 11.16 8.07 -7.80
CA ARG A 23 11.72 9.34 -8.30
C ARG A 23 11.81 10.40 -7.21
N ALA A 24 10.78 10.49 -6.36
CA ALA A 24 10.77 11.41 -5.23
C ALA A 24 11.88 11.09 -4.21
N TYR A 25 12.17 9.80 -3.97
CA TYR A 25 13.32 9.40 -3.15
C TYR A 25 14.64 9.85 -3.78
N ASN A 26 14.85 9.60 -5.08
CA ASN A 26 16.08 9.99 -5.76
C ASN A 26 16.31 11.49 -5.72
N GLN A 27 15.25 12.27 -5.92
CA GLN A 27 15.35 13.72 -5.84
C GLN A 27 15.66 14.18 -4.42
N ALA A 28 14.99 13.65 -3.39
CA ALA A 28 15.24 14.00 -2.00
C ALA A 28 16.67 13.62 -1.55
N LEU A 29 17.17 12.47 -1.99
CA LEU A 29 18.56 12.05 -1.76
C LEU A 29 19.54 13.00 -2.42
N GLN A 30 19.33 13.38 -3.67
CA GLN A 30 20.17 14.33 -4.40
C GLN A 30 20.18 15.70 -3.69
N GLU A 31 19.03 16.20 -3.28
CA GLU A 31 18.90 17.47 -2.54
C GLU A 31 19.60 17.43 -1.18
N SER A 32 19.74 16.25 -0.56
CA SER A 32 20.51 16.07 0.68
C SER A 32 22.02 15.95 0.47
N GLY A 33 22.50 16.00 -0.77
CA GLY A 33 23.91 15.84 -1.11
C GLY A 33 24.36 14.37 -1.24
N SER A 34 23.44 13.41 -1.16
CA SER A 34 23.74 11.99 -1.38
C SER A 34 24.05 11.71 -2.86
N THR A 35 25.05 10.87 -3.10
CA THR A 35 25.38 10.36 -4.44
C THR A 35 24.57 9.10 -4.79
N CYS A 36 23.78 8.58 -3.84
CA CYS A 36 22.97 7.40 -4.03
C CYS A 36 21.73 7.72 -4.85
N SER A 37 21.37 6.81 -5.74
CA SER A 37 20.10 6.81 -6.46
C SER A 37 19.59 5.38 -6.62
N TRP A 38 18.29 5.23 -6.66
CA TRP A 38 17.64 3.92 -6.88
C TRP A 38 17.12 3.83 -8.31
N ASP A 39 17.69 2.94 -9.10
CA ASP A 39 17.05 2.51 -10.33
C ASP A 39 15.81 1.65 -10.02
N ARG A 40 15.14 1.16 -11.06
CA ARG A 40 13.91 0.37 -10.88
C ARG A 40 14.21 -0.98 -10.21
N GLU A 41 15.32 -1.62 -10.56
CA GLU A 41 15.72 -2.92 -10.02
C GLU A 41 16.03 -2.83 -8.53
N THR A 42 16.91 -1.91 -8.15
CA THR A 42 17.24 -1.63 -6.74
C THR A 42 15.98 -1.28 -5.92
N TYR A 43 15.10 -0.45 -6.46
CA TYR A 43 13.88 -0.07 -5.74
C TYR A 43 12.91 -1.24 -5.58
N THR A 44 12.82 -2.14 -6.57
CA THR A 44 12.03 -3.37 -6.50
C THR A 44 12.52 -4.28 -5.36
N GLU A 45 13.83 -4.44 -5.21
CA GLU A 45 14.43 -5.18 -4.10
C GLU A 45 14.10 -4.53 -2.74
N LEU A 46 14.16 -3.20 -2.66
CA LEU A 46 13.82 -2.44 -1.46
C LEU A 46 12.34 -2.51 -1.08
N LEU A 47 11.45 -2.90 -1.99
CA LEU A 47 10.04 -3.16 -1.67
C LEU A 47 9.83 -4.42 -0.81
N SER A 48 10.86 -5.26 -0.63
CA SER A 48 10.88 -6.33 0.37
C SER A 48 10.81 -5.77 1.81
N GLN A 49 11.21 -4.50 1.99
CA GLN A 49 11.08 -3.75 3.24
C GLN A 49 9.89 -2.81 3.17
N SER A 50 8.95 -2.95 4.09
CA SER A 50 7.86 -2.01 4.27
C SER A 50 8.31 -0.79 5.09
N GLY A 51 7.78 0.39 4.73
CA GLY A 51 8.13 1.64 5.41
C GLY A 51 9.22 2.44 4.69
N GLY A 52 8.97 3.74 4.59
CA GLY A 52 9.85 4.62 3.82
C GLY A 52 11.14 5.00 4.52
N LYS A 53 11.10 5.17 5.84
CA LYS A 53 12.28 5.45 6.66
C LYS A 53 13.17 4.23 6.77
N GLU A 54 12.55 3.06 6.89
CA GLU A 54 13.21 1.76 6.96
C GLU A 54 14.04 1.48 5.69
N ARG A 55 13.50 1.82 4.51
CA ARG A 55 14.24 1.72 3.23
C ARG A 55 15.44 2.65 3.18
N LEU A 56 15.32 3.87 3.69
CA LEU A 56 16.46 4.82 3.80
C LEU A 56 17.54 4.29 4.73
N SER A 57 17.17 3.69 5.86
CA SER A 57 18.10 3.07 6.78
C SER A 57 18.85 1.87 6.15
N MET A 58 18.16 1.05 5.36
CA MET A 58 18.79 -0.05 4.60
C MET A 58 19.81 0.47 3.59
N LEU A 59 19.47 1.52 2.83
CA LEU A 59 20.40 2.13 1.89
C LEU A 59 21.66 2.61 2.59
N ALA A 60 21.52 3.33 3.68
CA ALA A 60 22.64 3.86 4.47
C ALA A 60 23.58 2.75 4.93
N SER A 61 23.00 1.61 5.36
CA SER A 61 23.76 0.44 5.77
C SER A 61 24.50 -0.21 4.61
N ALA A 62 23.85 -0.32 3.44
CA ALA A 62 24.42 -0.96 2.25
C ALA A 62 25.57 -0.15 1.62
N THR A 63 25.53 1.19 1.71
CA THR A 63 26.54 2.07 1.09
C THR A 63 27.72 2.37 2.01
N GLY A 64 27.70 1.90 3.27
CA GLY A 64 28.74 2.19 4.26
C GLY A 64 28.79 3.65 4.72
N ALA A 65 27.78 4.44 4.37
CA ALA A 65 27.58 5.83 4.79
C ALA A 65 26.27 5.92 5.60
N PRO A 66 26.30 5.59 6.91
CA PRO A 66 25.10 5.56 7.73
C PRO A 66 24.50 6.96 7.82
N LEU A 67 23.18 7.04 7.59
CA LEU A 67 22.38 8.23 7.85
C LEU A 67 21.91 8.20 9.31
N SER A 68 21.98 9.34 9.97
CA SER A 68 21.36 9.53 11.29
C SER A 68 19.83 9.52 11.16
N ASP A 69 19.12 9.25 12.26
CA ASP A 69 17.66 9.30 12.30
C ASP A 69 17.11 10.67 11.88
N ALA A 70 17.82 11.76 12.19
CA ALA A 70 17.47 13.11 11.79
C ALA A 70 17.58 13.33 10.28
N GLU A 71 18.62 12.80 9.63
CA GLU A 71 18.80 12.86 8.18
C GLU A 71 17.75 12.02 7.48
N ILE A 72 17.48 10.78 7.96
CA ILE A 72 16.41 9.92 7.47
C ILE A 72 15.06 10.63 7.55
N ALA A 73 14.75 11.27 8.68
CA ALA A 73 13.52 12.03 8.86
C ALA A 73 13.41 13.18 7.87
N THR A 74 14.49 13.93 7.67
CA THR A 74 14.55 15.09 6.75
C THR A 74 14.36 14.64 5.29
N ILE A 75 15.11 13.62 4.85
CA ILE A 75 15.00 13.08 3.48
C ILE A 75 13.61 12.51 3.26
N HIS A 76 13.06 11.78 4.22
CA HIS A 76 11.72 11.19 4.11
C HIS A 76 10.63 12.27 4.02
N THR A 77 10.74 13.35 4.80
CA THR A 77 9.81 14.48 4.74
C THR A 77 9.85 15.14 3.37
N ARG A 78 11.06 15.44 2.87
CA ARG A 78 11.24 16.06 1.55
C ARG A 78 10.72 15.15 0.43
N LYS A 79 11.04 13.87 0.48
CA LYS A 79 10.50 12.86 -0.44
C LYS A 79 8.97 12.85 -0.45
N THR A 80 8.33 12.94 0.71
CA THR A 80 6.87 12.94 0.81
C THR A 80 6.25 14.17 0.14
N GLN A 81 6.84 15.33 0.30
CA GLN A 81 6.44 16.56 -0.40
C GLN A 81 6.55 16.41 -1.91
N LEU A 82 7.72 15.96 -2.39
CA LEU A 82 7.99 15.74 -3.82
C LEU A 82 7.03 14.72 -4.44
N ALA A 83 6.74 13.63 -3.74
CA ALA A 83 5.78 12.63 -4.20
C ALA A 83 4.37 13.22 -4.27
N GLY A 84 3.95 14.03 -3.29
CA GLY A 84 2.66 14.70 -3.28
C GLY A 84 2.52 15.68 -4.46
N GLU A 85 3.53 16.51 -4.71
CA GLU A 85 3.55 17.42 -5.87
C GLU A 85 3.44 16.65 -7.19
N ALA A 86 4.19 15.56 -7.34
CA ALA A 86 4.16 14.74 -8.54
C ALA A 86 2.81 14.01 -8.72
N LEU A 87 2.19 13.54 -7.65
CA LEU A 87 0.85 12.93 -7.68
C LEU A 87 -0.22 13.92 -8.13
N LEU A 88 -0.19 15.17 -7.61
CA LEU A 88 -1.13 16.23 -8.01
C LEU A 88 -1.02 16.60 -9.48
N ILE A 89 0.18 16.47 -10.07
CA ILE A 89 0.40 16.68 -11.50
C ILE A 89 -0.07 15.47 -12.31
N ALA A 90 0.27 14.26 -11.85
CA ALA A 90 -0.02 13.02 -12.58
C ALA A 90 -1.51 12.65 -12.55
N ARG A 91 -2.22 12.97 -11.44
CA ARG A 91 -3.63 12.64 -11.18
C ARG A 91 -3.96 11.20 -11.60
N PRO A 92 -3.31 10.21 -10.97
CA PRO A 92 -3.51 8.83 -11.35
C PRO A 92 -4.93 8.37 -10.98
N SER A 93 -5.54 7.54 -11.82
CA SER A 93 -6.79 6.85 -11.48
C SER A 93 -6.53 5.64 -10.57
N PRO A 94 -7.54 5.16 -9.86
CA PRO A 94 -7.48 3.87 -9.17
C PRO A 94 -7.14 2.74 -10.15
N ARG A 95 -6.49 1.70 -9.65
CA ARG A 95 -6.23 0.51 -10.48
C ARG A 95 -7.55 -0.16 -10.88
N PRO A 96 -7.58 -0.87 -12.04
CA PRO A 96 -8.80 -1.48 -12.57
C PRO A 96 -9.53 -2.36 -11.55
N GLY A 97 -10.82 -2.11 -11.35
CA GLY A 97 -11.69 -2.83 -10.41
C GLY A 97 -11.69 -2.33 -8.97
N VAL A 98 -10.81 -1.38 -8.58
CA VAL A 98 -10.75 -0.86 -7.20
C VAL A 98 -12.02 -0.09 -6.85
N ALA A 99 -12.39 0.91 -7.64
CA ALA A 99 -13.57 1.72 -7.39
C ALA A 99 -14.86 0.87 -7.43
N GLU A 100 -14.93 -0.07 -8.38
CA GLU A 100 -16.05 -0.98 -8.52
C GLU A 100 -16.18 -1.94 -7.34
N LEU A 101 -15.06 -2.47 -6.81
CA LEU A 101 -15.09 -3.33 -5.63
C LEU A 101 -15.51 -2.55 -4.38
N ILE A 102 -15.07 -1.30 -4.22
CA ILE A 102 -15.52 -0.41 -3.12
C ILE A 102 -17.03 -0.19 -3.24
N ALA A 103 -17.53 0.17 -4.43
CA ALA A 103 -18.96 0.37 -4.68
C ALA A 103 -19.78 -0.90 -4.43
N TYR A 104 -19.27 -2.06 -4.86
CA TYR A 104 -19.87 -3.36 -4.57
C TYR A 104 -19.96 -3.61 -3.07
N CYS A 105 -18.88 -3.40 -2.33
CA CYS A 105 -18.85 -3.58 -0.88
C CYS A 105 -19.89 -2.70 -0.18
N LYS A 106 -19.95 -1.42 -0.53
CA LYS A 106 -20.95 -0.49 0.02
C LYS A 106 -22.38 -0.95 -0.23
N SER A 107 -22.71 -1.37 -1.45
CA SER A 107 -24.06 -1.84 -1.82
C SER A 107 -24.46 -3.14 -1.11
N HIS A 108 -23.48 -3.97 -0.74
CA HIS A 108 -23.70 -5.24 -0.03
C HIS A 108 -23.46 -5.16 1.49
N LYS A 109 -23.24 -3.93 2.04
CA LYS A 109 -22.95 -3.71 3.47
C LYS A 109 -21.70 -4.45 3.97
N ILE A 110 -20.74 -4.66 3.09
CA ILE A 110 -19.40 -5.15 3.40
C ILE A 110 -18.57 -3.95 3.81
N LYS A 111 -17.86 -4.04 4.92
CA LYS A 111 -16.99 -2.97 5.41
C LYS A 111 -15.77 -2.80 4.52
N VAL A 112 -15.30 -1.57 4.37
CA VAL A 112 -14.10 -1.26 3.57
C VAL A 112 -13.08 -0.56 4.45
N ALA A 113 -11.82 -1.01 4.42
CA ALA A 113 -10.72 -0.33 5.09
C ALA A 113 -9.57 -0.04 4.13
N PHE A 114 -8.88 1.07 4.40
CA PHE A 114 -7.59 1.40 3.82
C PHE A 114 -6.50 1.09 4.86
N VAL A 115 -5.59 0.16 4.57
CA VAL A 115 -4.62 -0.36 5.55
C VAL A 115 -3.21 -0.25 4.99
N THR A 116 -2.46 0.76 5.43
CA THR A 116 -1.15 1.06 4.90
C THR A 116 -0.09 1.24 6.01
N THR A 117 1.17 1.05 5.65
CA THR A 117 2.33 1.49 6.43
C THR A 117 2.95 2.76 5.84
N THR A 118 2.19 3.47 5.03
CA THR A 118 2.50 4.81 4.56
C THR A 118 2.10 5.81 5.65
N TYR A 119 2.91 6.84 5.87
CA TYR A 119 2.62 7.94 6.80
C TYR A 119 1.44 8.78 6.31
N ARG A 120 0.70 9.37 7.24
CA ARG A 120 -0.52 10.13 6.99
C ARG A 120 -0.36 11.18 5.90
N ALA A 121 0.71 11.97 5.92
CA ALA A 121 0.94 13.02 4.93
C ALA A 121 1.03 12.51 3.48
N ASN A 122 1.61 11.32 3.25
CA ASN A 122 1.65 10.73 1.91
C ASN A 122 0.29 10.16 1.49
N LEU A 123 -0.50 9.67 2.44
CA LEU A 123 -1.85 9.19 2.17
C LEU A 123 -2.80 10.35 1.82
N ASP A 124 -2.70 11.46 2.55
CA ASP A 124 -3.48 12.68 2.25
C ASP A 124 -3.17 13.21 0.85
N ALA A 125 -1.89 13.13 0.41
CA ALA A 125 -1.50 13.48 -0.95
C ALA A 125 -2.10 12.53 -2.01
N ILE A 126 -2.21 11.23 -1.73
CA ILE A 126 -2.88 10.28 -2.61
C ILE A 126 -4.36 10.63 -2.76
N PHE A 127 -5.09 10.84 -1.66
CA PHE A 127 -6.51 11.23 -1.72
C PHE A 127 -6.73 12.57 -2.40
N ALA A 128 -5.80 13.53 -2.26
CA ALA A 128 -5.91 14.82 -2.95
C ALA A 128 -5.66 14.71 -4.46
N ALA A 129 -4.95 13.68 -4.92
CA ALA A 129 -4.56 13.50 -6.32
C ALA A 129 -5.48 12.57 -7.11
N VAL A 130 -6.24 11.70 -6.44
CA VAL A 130 -7.10 10.68 -7.06
C VAL A 130 -8.55 11.09 -6.92
N ASP A 131 -9.14 11.61 -8.00
CA ASP A 131 -10.48 12.20 -7.97
C ASP A 131 -11.59 11.19 -7.64
N GLU A 132 -11.39 9.93 -7.98
CA GLU A 132 -12.37 8.85 -7.80
C GLU A 132 -12.35 8.23 -6.40
N LEU A 133 -11.47 8.70 -5.50
CA LEU A 133 -11.33 8.16 -4.14
C LEU A 133 -11.36 9.25 -3.08
N SER A 134 -12.12 8.99 -2.04
CA SER A 134 -12.22 9.85 -0.85
C SER A 134 -11.93 9.04 0.42
N PRO A 135 -11.39 9.66 1.47
CA PRO A 135 -11.35 9.02 2.80
C PRO A 135 -12.71 8.50 3.27
N ASP A 136 -13.81 9.17 2.86
CA ASP A 136 -15.19 8.79 3.21
C ASP A 136 -15.68 7.51 2.48
N ASP A 137 -14.88 6.98 1.55
CA ASP A 137 -15.15 5.69 0.93
C ASP A 137 -14.83 4.51 1.85
N PHE A 138 -14.09 4.76 2.93
CA PHE A 138 -13.59 3.74 3.83
C PHE A 138 -14.20 3.87 5.22
N ASP A 139 -14.64 2.76 5.81
CA ASP A 139 -15.10 2.68 7.20
C ASP A 139 -13.93 2.83 8.20
N TYR A 140 -12.70 2.58 7.75
CA TYR A 140 -11.46 2.76 8.52
C TYR A 140 -10.28 3.08 7.60
N VAL A 141 -9.46 4.03 8.00
CA VAL A 141 -8.21 4.40 7.33
C VAL A 141 -7.07 4.33 8.34
N GLY A 142 -6.25 3.27 8.23
CA GLY A 142 -5.07 3.06 9.07
C GLY A 142 -3.78 3.40 8.35
N THR A 143 -2.85 4.04 9.07
CA THR A 143 -1.56 4.50 8.56
C THR A 143 -0.39 3.93 9.38
N ARG A 144 0.85 4.28 9.01
CA ARG A 144 2.04 3.92 9.79
C ARG A 144 2.00 4.52 11.21
N ASP A 145 1.33 5.64 11.36
CA ASP A 145 1.28 6.37 12.63
C ASP A 145 0.37 5.68 13.68
N ASP A 146 -0.47 4.74 13.25
CA ASP A 146 -1.47 4.08 14.08
C ASP A 146 -0.98 2.75 14.68
N VAL A 147 0.25 2.29 14.36
CA VAL A 147 0.75 0.97 14.76
C VAL A 147 2.20 1.02 15.24
N GLU A 148 2.53 0.15 16.17
CA GLU A 148 3.89 0.04 16.71
C GLU A 148 4.84 -0.60 15.67
N HIS A 149 4.40 -1.72 15.06
CA HIS A 149 5.22 -2.45 14.11
C HIS A 149 4.62 -2.38 12.70
N GLY A 150 5.46 -2.00 11.73
CA GLY A 150 5.09 -2.02 10.31
C GLY A 150 5.06 -3.45 9.74
N LYS A 151 4.47 -3.60 8.54
CA LYS A 151 4.50 -4.87 7.80
C LYS A 151 5.96 -5.37 7.67
N PRO A 152 6.25 -6.65 7.86
CA PRO A 152 5.35 -7.81 7.85
C PRO A 152 4.68 -8.15 9.19
N ALA A 153 4.77 -7.30 10.22
CA ALA A 153 3.95 -7.50 11.42
C ALA A 153 2.46 -7.35 11.09
N PRO A 154 1.57 -8.09 11.79
CA PRO A 154 0.14 -8.07 11.48
C PRO A 154 -0.60 -6.84 12.00
N ASP A 155 0.08 -5.98 12.75
CA ASP A 155 -0.48 -4.90 13.59
C ASP A 155 -1.49 -4.03 12.84
N ALA A 156 -1.16 -3.60 11.61
CA ALA A 156 -2.04 -2.74 10.81
C ALA A 156 -3.37 -3.43 10.45
N PHE A 157 -3.32 -4.71 10.10
CA PHE A 157 -4.54 -5.48 9.79
C PHE A 157 -5.33 -5.82 11.05
N VAL A 158 -4.66 -6.16 12.15
CA VAL A 158 -5.31 -6.43 13.45
C VAL A 158 -6.02 -5.17 13.95
N ALA A 159 -5.39 -4.01 13.86
CA ALA A 159 -5.99 -2.73 14.22
C ALA A 159 -7.23 -2.43 13.35
N ALA A 160 -7.15 -2.63 12.03
CA ALA A 160 -8.27 -2.44 11.12
C ALA A 160 -9.44 -3.37 11.44
N LEU A 161 -9.20 -4.65 11.64
CA LEU A 161 -10.21 -5.64 12.02
C LEU A 161 -10.90 -5.29 13.34
N GLY A 162 -10.13 -4.83 14.34
CA GLY A 162 -10.65 -4.37 15.63
C GLY A 162 -11.56 -3.16 15.48
N ASN A 163 -11.15 -2.16 14.69
CA ASN A 163 -11.96 -0.95 14.45
C ASN A 163 -13.25 -1.27 13.66
N LEU A 164 -13.18 -2.17 12.70
CA LEU A 164 -14.36 -2.60 11.92
C LEU A 164 -15.28 -3.53 12.70
N GLY A 165 -14.79 -4.16 13.76
CA GLY A 165 -15.50 -5.19 14.52
C GLY A 165 -15.79 -6.43 13.66
N VAL A 166 -14.81 -6.86 12.83
CA VAL A 166 -14.89 -7.99 11.92
C VAL A 166 -13.82 -9.02 12.28
N ALA A 167 -14.19 -10.30 12.32
CA ALA A 167 -13.23 -11.38 12.52
C ALA A 167 -12.40 -11.62 11.24
N ALA A 168 -11.12 -11.98 11.39
CA ALA A 168 -10.21 -12.18 10.26
C ALA A 168 -10.73 -13.20 9.22
N GLY A 169 -11.38 -14.28 9.66
CA GLY A 169 -11.97 -15.30 8.77
C GLY A 169 -13.14 -14.81 7.92
N HIS A 170 -13.66 -13.60 8.15
CA HIS A 170 -14.71 -12.93 7.39
C HIS A 170 -14.18 -11.69 6.65
N ALA A 171 -12.89 -11.59 6.47
CA ALA A 171 -12.27 -10.45 5.81
C ALA A 171 -11.28 -10.90 4.73
N LEU A 172 -11.17 -10.06 3.70
CA LEU A 172 -10.28 -10.23 2.56
C LEU A 172 -9.32 -9.05 2.50
N ALA A 173 -8.02 -9.32 2.40
CA ALA A 173 -7.03 -8.29 2.10
C ALA A 173 -6.71 -8.27 0.61
N ILE A 174 -6.51 -7.07 0.06
CA ILE A 174 -5.99 -6.85 -1.29
C ILE A 174 -4.62 -6.18 -1.12
N GLU A 175 -3.56 -6.80 -1.65
CA GLU A 175 -2.19 -6.33 -1.47
C GLU A 175 -1.34 -6.51 -2.73
N ASP A 176 -0.18 -5.84 -2.80
CA ASP A 176 0.67 -5.81 -4.00
C ASP A 176 2.07 -6.41 -3.80
N THR A 177 2.56 -6.50 -2.56
CA THR A 177 3.93 -6.96 -2.24
C THR A 177 3.95 -8.17 -1.35
N ALA A 178 5.00 -9.00 -1.46
CA ALA A 178 5.18 -10.19 -0.63
C ALA A 178 5.17 -9.86 0.88
N VAL A 179 5.81 -8.76 1.29
CA VAL A 179 5.84 -8.32 2.70
C VAL A 179 4.44 -7.94 3.21
N SER A 180 3.62 -7.35 2.35
CA SER A 180 2.23 -6.97 2.70
C SER A 180 1.31 -8.18 2.74
N VAL A 181 1.44 -9.11 1.78
CA VAL A 181 0.75 -10.40 1.78
C VAL A 181 1.06 -11.18 3.06
N MET A 182 2.35 -11.28 3.43
CA MET A 182 2.76 -11.94 4.67
C MET A 182 2.12 -11.30 5.91
N SER A 183 2.05 -9.98 5.97
CA SER A 183 1.42 -9.25 7.07
C SER A 183 -0.07 -9.60 7.20
N ALA A 184 -0.81 -9.59 6.09
CA ALA A 184 -2.22 -9.95 6.07
C ALA A 184 -2.46 -11.43 6.45
N LYS A 185 -1.61 -12.34 5.96
CA LYS A 185 -1.67 -13.78 6.32
C LYS A 185 -1.41 -13.99 7.81
N ARG A 186 -0.44 -13.26 8.40
CA ARG A 186 -0.17 -13.31 9.85
C ARG A 186 -1.34 -12.80 10.69
N ALA A 187 -2.16 -11.90 10.15
CA ALA A 187 -3.40 -11.45 10.77
C ALA A 187 -4.57 -12.45 10.58
N GLY A 188 -4.36 -13.55 9.87
CA GLY A 188 -5.37 -14.60 9.63
C GLY A 188 -6.34 -14.30 8.49
N LEU A 189 -6.01 -13.35 7.60
CA LEU A 189 -6.84 -12.95 6.47
C LEU A 189 -6.70 -13.90 5.27
N LYS A 190 -7.76 -14.00 4.47
CA LYS A 190 -7.61 -14.37 3.05
C LYS A 190 -6.97 -13.20 2.31
N VAL A 191 -6.15 -13.48 1.29
CA VAL A 191 -5.39 -12.44 0.57
C VAL A 191 -5.50 -12.64 -0.93
N VAL A 192 -5.93 -11.60 -1.63
CA VAL A 192 -5.73 -11.46 -3.07
C VAL A 192 -4.51 -10.55 -3.28
N ALA A 193 -3.54 -11.04 -4.03
CA ALA A 193 -2.38 -10.25 -4.43
C ALA A 193 -2.57 -9.71 -5.84
N THR A 194 -2.37 -8.39 -5.99
CA THR A 194 -2.38 -7.70 -7.29
C THR A 194 -1.07 -6.92 -7.44
N PRO A 195 0.01 -7.56 -7.88
CA PRO A 195 1.32 -6.90 -7.95
C PRO A 195 1.25 -5.61 -8.78
N GLY A 196 1.83 -4.56 -8.25
CA GLY A 196 2.00 -3.29 -8.95
C GLY A 196 3.21 -3.32 -9.88
N GLU A 197 3.45 -2.23 -10.59
CA GLU A 197 4.49 -2.12 -11.63
C GLU A 197 5.90 -2.51 -11.14
N LEU A 198 6.23 -2.16 -9.89
CA LEU A 198 7.53 -2.44 -9.29
C LEU A 198 7.52 -3.63 -8.31
N SER A 199 6.41 -4.34 -8.17
CA SER A 199 6.32 -5.57 -7.38
C SER A 199 6.06 -6.82 -8.23
N VAL A 200 5.92 -6.68 -9.53
CA VAL A 200 5.88 -7.80 -10.49
C VAL A 200 7.14 -8.65 -10.33
N GLY A 201 6.95 -9.97 -10.22
CA GLY A 201 8.05 -10.92 -10.04
C GLY A 201 8.40 -11.23 -8.59
N GLN A 202 7.80 -10.55 -7.60
CA GLN A 202 7.92 -10.98 -6.21
C GLN A 202 7.24 -12.33 -5.98
N ASP A 203 7.77 -13.10 -5.03
CA ASP A 203 7.17 -14.38 -4.64
C ASP A 203 5.92 -14.14 -3.76
N LEU A 204 4.76 -14.35 -4.36
CA LEU A 204 3.44 -14.12 -3.74
C LEU A 204 2.74 -15.43 -3.37
N TRP A 205 3.46 -16.53 -3.21
CA TRP A 205 2.92 -17.88 -2.98
C TRP A 205 1.99 -18.00 -1.76
N GLN A 206 2.09 -17.09 -0.80
CA GLN A 206 1.23 -17.09 0.39
C GLN A 206 -0.17 -16.52 0.11
N ALA A 207 -0.37 -15.80 -0.98
CA ALA A 207 -1.68 -15.29 -1.36
C ALA A 207 -2.63 -16.43 -1.74
N ASP A 208 -3.90 -16.29 -1.38
CA ASP A 208 -4.94 -17.26 -1.77
C ASP A 208 -5.31 -17.13 -3.26
N LEU A 209 -5.06 -15.97 -3.84
CA LEU A 209 -5.26 -15.68 -5.26
C LEU A 209 -4.27 -14.61 -5.72
N VAL A 210 -3.68 -14.78 -6.90
CA VAL A 210 -2.83 -13.75 -7.55
C VAL A 210 -3.47 -13.36 -8.87
N LEU A 211 -3.64 -12.05 -9.08
CA LEU A 211 -4.26 -11.43 -10.24
C LEU A 211 -3.44 -10.23 -10.70
N ASP A 212 -3.51 -9.89 -11.98
CA ASP A 212 -2.90 -8.64 -12.47
C ASP A 212 -3.64 -7.42 -11.93
N ASN A 213 -4.98 -7.47 -11.86
CA ASN A 213 -5.84 -6.42 -11.34
C ASN A 213 -7.08 -7.03 -10.67
N ILE A 214 -7.81 -6.23 -9.89
CA ILE A 214 -9.07 -6.60 -9.24
C ILE A 214 -10.20 -6.80 -10.26
N GLY A 215 -10.18 -6.02 -11.33
CA GLY A 215 -11.16 -6.07 -12.42
C GLY A 215 -10.49 -5.95 -13.77
N ASP A 216 -11.27 -6.14 -14.81
CA ASP A 216 -10.84 -5.95 -16.19
C ASP A 216 -10.95 -4.47 -16.64
N SER A 217 -10.61 -4.20 -17.89
CA SER A 217 -10.67 -2.85 -18.48
C SER A 217 -12.10 -2.27 -18.59
N SER A 218 -13.14 -3.09 -18.40
CA SER A 218 -14.54 -2.64 -18.34
C SER A 218 -14.98 -2.31 -16.91
N GLY A 219 -14.12 -2.53 -15.91
CA GLY A 219 -14.44 -2.41 -14.48
C GLY A 219 -15.13 -3.64 -13.88
N ALA A 220 -15.32 -4.72 -14.65
CA ALA A 220 -15.93 -5.92 -14.10
C ALA A 220 -14.98 -6.61 -13.10
N ILE A 221 -15.44 -6.76 -11.85
CA ILE A 221 -14.67 -7.39 -10.77
C ILE A 221 -14.45 -8.87 -11.12
N ASP A 222 -13.23 -9.37 -10.90
CA ASP A 222 -12.95 -10.81 -11.07
C ASP A 222 -13.85 -11.65 -10.16
N PRO A 223 -14.61 -12.60 -10.72
CA PRO A 223 -15.59 -13.38 -9.94
C PRO A 223 -14.95 -14.23 -8.84
N ARG A 224 -13.65 -14.54 -8.95
CA ARG A 224 -12.91 -15.26 -7.91
C ARG A 224 -12.77 -14.45 -6.63
N ILE A 225 -12.68 -13.12 -6.73
CA ILE A 225 -12.66 -12.21 -5.56
C ILE A 225 -14.01 -12.28 -4.85
N LEU A 226 -15.11 -12.20 -5.62
CA LEU A 226 -16.46 -12.29 -5.05
C LEU A 226 -16.72 -13.64 -4.37
N ALA A 227 -16.18 -14.73 -4.92
CA ALA A 227 -16.24 -16.05 -4.31
C ALA A 227 -15.46 -16.15 -2.97
N LEU A 228 -14.41 -15.36 -2.80
CA LEU A 228 -13.66 -15.30 -1.53
C LEU A 228 -14.39 -14.50 -0.44
N LEU A 229 -15.34 -13.62 -0.83
CA LEU A 229 -16.16 -12.82 0.08
C LEU A 229 -17.47 -13.50 0.49
N ALA A 230 -17.89 -14.54 -0.23
CA ALA A 230 -19.09 -15.32 0.06
C ALA A 230 -18.86 -16.29 1.22
#